data_b2df15e3f0d7bd34005ed2f0defdf285
#
_entry.id   b2df15e3f0d7bd34005ed2f0defdf285
#
_cell.length_a   1.000
_cell.length_b   1.000
_cell.length_c   1.000
_cell.angle_alpha   90.00
_cell.angle_beta   90.00
_cell.angle_gamma   90.00
#
_symmetry.space_group_name_H-M   'P 1'
#
loop_
_entity.id
_entity.type
_entity.pdbx_description
1 polymer ?
#
loop_
_entity_poly.entity_id
_entity_poly.type
_entity_poly.pdbx_seq_one_letter_code
_entity_poly.pdbx_strand_id
1 'polypeptide(L)'
;FWGVRARRDLYLDELPRQWQQQHGNFQYTPVLSEPMTEDDWSGETGFVTDSVVRHYPDLSNYDVYMSGPPVMVEAGHTLFVKHGLDESRFFSDAFEYAALSDKLK
;
A
#
# COMPACT_ATOMS: atom_id res chain seq x y z
N PHE A 1 -2.36 1.43 -4.70
CA PHE A 1 -1.60 2.21 -3.71
C PHE A 1 -0.22 1.62 -3.52
N TRP A 2 0.80 2.43 -3.61
CA TRP A 2 2.18 2.02 -3.39
C TRP A 2 2.82 2.98 -2.39
N GLY A 3 3.10 2.48 -1.18
CA GLY A 3 3.70 3.27 -0.12
C GLY A 3 5.20 3.05 -0.04
N VAL A 4 5.95 4.13 -0.04
CA VAL A 4 7.41 4.13 0.17
C VAL A 4 7.79 5.33 1.03
N ARG A 5 9.04 5.40 1.46
CA ARG A 5 9.50 6.51 2.30
C ARG A 5 9.68 7.80 1.51
N ALA A 6 10.43 7.74 0.42
CA ALA A 6 10.78 8.90 -0.37
C ALA A 6 10.62 8.58 -1.86
N ARG A 7 10.59 9.64 -2.68
CA ARG A 7 10.36 9.51 -4.12
C ARG A 7 11.36 8.58 -4.80
N ARG A 8 12.63 8.59 -4.37
CA ARG A 8 13.66 7.72 -4.96
C ARG A 8 13.35 6.23 -4.82
N ASP A 9 12.48 5.86 -3.88
CA ASP A 9 12.09 4.47 -3.66
C ASP A 9 10.98 4.01 -4.62
N LEU A 10 10.39 4.93 -5.39
CA LEU A 10 9.38 4.63 -6.41
C LEU A 10 10.07 4.18 -7.72
N TYR A 11 10.81 3.10 -7.66
CA TYR A 11 11.68 2.66 -8.76
C TYR A 11 10.93 2.22 -10.03
N LEU A 12 9.63 1.88 -9.92
CA LEU A 12 8.79 1.51 -11.07
C LEU A 12 7.61 2.46 -11.24
N ASP A 13 7.78 3.73 -10.89
CA ASP A 13 6.69 4.71 -10.88
C ASP A 13 6.05 4.93 -12.26
N GLU A 14 6.85 4.89 -13.32
CA GLU A 14 6.34 5.13 -14.68
C GLU A 14 5.37 4.05 -15.16
N LEU A 15 5.62 2.79 -14.82
CA LEU A 15 4.84 1.68 -15.33
C LEU A 15 3.38 1.72 -14.87
N PRO A 16 3.08 1.85 -13.57
CA PRO A 16 1.68 1.99 -13.14
C PRO A 16 1.03 3.29 -13.62
N ARG A 17 1.80 4.37 -13.82
CA ARG A 17 1.26 5.60 -14.41
C ARG A 17 0.83 5.39 -15.85
N GLN A 18 1.61 4.64 -16.63
CA GLN A 18 1.24 4.25 -17.99
C GLN A 18 -0.02 3.38 -18.00
N TRP A 19 -0.11 2.42 -17.08
CA TRP A 19 -1.30 1.58 -16.96
C TRP A 19 -2.56 2.40 -16.66
N GLN A 20 -2.44 3.40 -15.79
CA GLN A 20 -3.55 4.29 -15.48
C GLN A 20 -4.03 5.05 -16.72
N GLN A 21 -3.11 5.49 -17.57
CA GLN A 21 -3.45 6.17 -18.80
C GLN A 21 -4.11 5.25 -19.83
N GLN A 22 -3.68 3.98 -19.87
CA GLN A 22 -4.15 3.00 -20.85
C GLN A 22 -5.46 2.32 -20.44
N HIS A 23 -5.75 2.25 -19.13
CA HIS A 23 -6.88 1.51 -18.59
C HIS A 23 -7.70 2.41 -17.68
N GLY A 24 -8.90 2.78 -18.10
CA GLY A 24 -9.77 3.71 -17.36
C GLY A 24 -10.25 3.18 -16.01
N ASN A 25 -10.18 1.85 -15.79
CA ASN A 25 -10.55 1.23 -14.52
C ASN A 25 -9.35 1.00 -13.58
N PHE A 26 -8.15 1.44 -13.96
CA PHE A 26 -6.96 1.32 -13.14
C PHE A 26 -6.57 2.67 -12.58
N GLN A 27 -6.40 2.75 -11.27
CA GLN A 27 -5.97 3.97 -10.57
C GLN A 27 -4.70 3.67 -9.78
N TYR A 28 -3.73 4.55 -9.90
CA TYR A 28 -2.45 4.43 -9.21
C TYR A 28 -2.27 5.60 -8.24
N THR A 29 -2.02 5.30 -6.98
CA THR A 29 -1.80 6.30 -5.94
C THR A 29 -0.51 5.99 -5.19
N PRO A 30 0.60 6.66 -5.52
CA PRO A 30 1.82 6.56 -4.74
C PRO A 30 1.72 7.39 -3.47
N VAL A 31 2.30 6.89 -2.37
CA VAL A 31 2.24 7.54 -1.06
C VAL A 31 3.64 7.58 -0.47
N LEU A 32 4.09 8.77 -0.06
CA LEU A 32 5.39 8.92 0.59
C LEU A 32 5.19 9.16 2.09
N SER A 33 5.77 8.30 2.93
CA SER A 33 5.70 8.46 4.38
C SER A 33 6.70 9.48 4.91
N GLU A 34 7.82 9.66 4.23
CA GLU A 34 8.90 10.57 4.62
C GLU A 34 9.43 11.33 3.40
N PRO A 35 8.58 12.19 2.76
CA PRO A 35 9.05 12.92 1.58
C PRO A 35 10.16 13.89 1.96
N MET A 36 11.19 13.96 1.11
CA MET A 36 12.31 14.86 1.29
C MET A 36 12.03 16.18 0.57
N THR A 37 12.67 17.26 1.02
CA THR A 37 12.48 18.59 0.42
C THR A 37 12.80 18.58 -1.08
N GLU A 38 13.86 17.87 -1.48
CA GLU A 38 14.27 17.75 -2.87
C GLU A 38 13.31 16.93 -3.73
N ASP A 39 12.39 16.18 -3.13
CA ASP A 39 11.41 15.41 -3.87
C ASP A 39 10.37 16.30 -4.57
N ASP A 40 10.18 17.53 -4.08
CA ASP A 40 9.14 18.45 -4.57
C ASP A 40 7.79 17.72 -4.71
N TRP A 41 7.40 17.02 -3.65
CA TRP A 41 6.29 16.08 -3.67
C TRP A 41 4.96 16.76 -3.37
N SER A 42 4.02 16.67 -4.31
CA SER A 42 2.67 17.23 -4.15
C SER A 42 1.58 16.14 -4.02
N GLY A 43 1.97 14.87 -4.02
CA GLY A 43 1.04 13.74 -3.90
C GLY A 43 0.70 13.39 -2.46
N GLU A 44 0.23 12.15 -2.25
CA GLU A 44 -0.17 11.65 -0.95
C GLU A 44 1.02 11.47 -0.03
N THR A 45 0.82 11.75 1.26
CA THR A 45 1.84 11.57 2.30
C THR A 45 1.28 10.75 3.44
N GLY A 46 2.18 10.22 4.28
CA GLY A 46 1.82 9.40 5.43
C GLY A 46 1.91 7.91 5.13
N PHE A 47 1.22 7.11 5.94
CA PHE A 47 1.18 5.67 5.73
C PHE A 47 0.22 5.30 4.62
N VAL A 48 0.61 4.33 3.80
CA VAL A 48 -0.21 3.89 2.66
C VAL A 48 -1.58 3.36 3.11
N THR A 49 -1.65 2.69 4.26
CA THR A 49 -2.91 2.17 4.79
C THR A 49 -3.89 3.28 5.14
N ASP A 50 -3.39 4.37 5.71
CA ASP A 50 -4.22 5.55 6.01
C ASP A 50 -4.72 6.21 4.74
N SER A 51 -3.89 6.27 3.70
CA SER A 51 -4.28 6.81 2.40
C SER A 51 -5.42 5.99 1.78
N VAL A 52 -5.34 4.66 1.88
CA VAL A 52 -6.40 3.78 1.36
C VAL A 52 -7.75 4.12 1.99
N VAL A 53 -7.83 4.24 3.32
CA VAL A 53 -9.11 4.49 3.99
C VAL A 53 -9.58 5.93 3.85
N ARG A 54 -8.69 6.88 3.54
CA ARG A 54 -9.11 8.24 3.17
C ARG A 54 -9.85 8.26 1.84
N HIS A 55 -9.38 7.47 0.88
CA HIS A 55 -9.99 7.39 -0.45
C HIS A 55 -11.16 6.41 -0.49
N TYR A 56 -11.13 5.36 0.31
CA TYR A 56 -12.14 4.31 0.35
C TYR A 56 -12.56 4.06 1.80
N PRO A 57 -13.35 4.96 2.39
CA PRO A 57 -13.73 4.85 3.82
C PRO A 57 -14.64 3.68 4.14
N ASP A 58 -15.30 3.09 3.15
CA ASP A 58 -16.12 1.90 3.29
C ASP A 58 -15.58 0.81 2.36
N LEU A 59 -15.00 -0.23 2.93
CA LEU A 59 -14.38 -1.33 2.19
C LEU A 59 -15.28 -2.55 2.09
N SER A 60 -16.55 -2.44 2.43
CA SER A 60 -17.46 -3.59 2.49
C SER A 60 -17.67 -4.30 1.15
N ASN A 61 -17.44 -3.59 0.03
CA ASN A 61 -17.62 -4.14 -1.32
C ASN A 61 -16.31 -4.40 -2.06
N TYR A 62 -15.18 -4.43 -1.34
CA TYR A 62 -13.87 -4.56 -1.96
C TYR A 62 -13.15 -5.82 -1.51
N ASP A 63 -12.31 -6.34 -2.39
CA ASP A 63 -11.25 -7.27 -2.06
C ASP A 63 -9.96 -6.48 -1.89
N VAL A 64 -9.16 -6.81 -0.89
CA VAL A 64 -7.88 -6.15 -0.65
C VAL A 64 -6.76 -7.16 -0.77
N TYR A 65 -5.79 -6.84 -1.60
CA TYR A 65 -4.54 -7.57 -1.75
C TYR A 65 -3.43 -6.67 -1.24
N MET A 66 -2.66 -7.15 -0.28
CA MET A 66 -1.63 -6.35 0.37
C MET A 66 -0.33 -7.11 0.48
N SER A 67 0.77 -6.44 0.18
CA SER A 67 2.12 -6.98 0.29
C SER A 67 2.99 -5.99 1.04
N GLY A 68 3.87 -6.49 1.90
CA GLY A 68 4.77 -5.64 2.66
C GLY A 68 5.31 -6.34 3.91
N PRO A 69 6.00 -5.60 4.79
CA PRO A 69 6.46 -6.14 6.06
C PRO A 69 5.30 -6.62 6.93
N PRO A 70 5.50 -7.69 7.74
CA PRO A 70 4.42 -8.26 8.54
C PRO A 70 3.70 -7.25 9.45
N VAL A 71 4.45 -6.34 10.07
CA VAL A 71 3.87 -5.31 10.95
C VAL A 71 2.91 -4.40 10.18
N MET A 72 3.29 -4.01 8.97
CA MET A 72 2.45 -3.16 8.11
C MET A 72 1.19 -3.91 7.65
N VAL A 73 1.34 -5.15 7.25
CA VAL A 73 0.22 -5.98 6.80
C VAL A 73 -0.77 -6.20 7.94
N GLU A 74 -0.28 -6.49 9.15
CA GLU A 74 -1.12 -6.67 10.32
C GLU A 74 -1.88 -5.39 10.69
N ALA A 75 -1.19 -4.26 10.69
CA ALA A 75 -1.81 -2.96 10.94
C ALA A 75 -2.87 -2.62 9.88
N GLY A 76 -2.58 -2.91 8.62
CA GLY A 76 -3.52 -2.71 7.52
C GLY A 76 -4.76 -3.58 7.66
N HIS A 77 -4.58 -4.85 7.99
CA HIS A 77 -5.68 -5.77 8.22
C HIS A 77 -6.65 -5.24 9.29
N THR A 78 -6.10 -4.83 10.44
CA THR A 78 -6.89 -4.29 11.55
C THR A 78 -7.65 -3.03 11.11
N LEU A 79 -6.97 -2.11 10.44
CA LEU A 79 -7.57 -0.86 9.99
C LEU A 79 -8.68 -1.10 8.95
N PHE A 80 -8.44 -1.98 7.99
CA PHE A 80 -9.39 -2.21 6.90
C PHE A 80 -10.65 -2.92 7.39
N VAL A 81 -10.52 -3.84 8.34
CA VAL A 81 -11.67 -4.50 8.97
C VAL A 81 -12.52 -3.48 9.72
N LYS A 82 -11.89 -2.51 10.39
CA LYS A 82 -12.61 -1.39 11.02
C LYS A 82 -13.41 -0.56 10.02
N HIS A 83 -12.97 -0.53 8.77
CA HIS A 83 -13.64 0.20 7.69
C HIS A 83 -14.55 -0.69 6.85
N GLY A 84 -14.98 -1.82 7.40
CA GLY A 84 -16.01 -2.66 6.82
C GLY A 84 -15.53 -3.79 5.95
N LEU A 85 -14.22 -3.98 5.80
CA LEU A 85 -13.69 -5.10 5.02
C LEU A 85 -14.03 -6.43 5.68
N ASP A 86 -14.60 -7.35 4.90
CA ASP A 86 -14.77 -8.74 5.32
C ASP A 86 -13.40 -9.41 5.38
N GLU A 87 -13.09 -10.05 6.51
CA GLU A 87 -11.78 -10.71 6.70
C GLU A 87 -11.50 -11.77 5.64
N SER A 88 -12.53 -12.43 5.12
CA SER A 88 -12.39 -13.43 4.06
C SER A 88 -11.97 -12.83 2.72
N ARG A 89 -12.03 -11.52 2.59
CA ARG A 89 -11.68 -10.78 1.37
C ARG A 89 -10.38 -10.00 1.51
N PHE A 90 -9.59 -10.29 2.54
CA PHE A 90 -8.26 -9.74 2.74
C PHE A 90 -7.22 -10.82 2.41
N PHE A 91 -6.38 -10.52 1.42
CA PHE A 91 -5.35 -11.43 0.92
C PHE A 91 -3.99 -10.75 1.09
N SER A 92 -3.06 -11.40 1.76
CA SER A 92 -1.78 -10.78 2.05
C SER A 92 -0.61 -11.68 1.67
N ASP A 93 0.47 -11.01 1.25
CA ASP A 93 1.78 -11.61 1.06
C ASP A 93 2.75 -10.76 1.88
N ALA A 94 2.94 -11.16 3.13
CA ALA A 94 3.83 -10.46 4.03
C ALA A 94 5.28 -10.83 3.74
N PHE A 95 6.18 -9.84 3.78
CA PHE A 95 7.61 -10.09 3.65
C PHE A 95 8.12 -10.73 4.94
N GLU A 96 8.35 -12.03 4.92
CA GLU A 96 8.66 -12.82 6.10
C GLU A 96 10.16 -12.87 6.37
N TYR A 97 10.82 -11.71 6.50
CA TYR A 97 12.26 -11.67 6.73
C TYR A 97 12.66 -12.42 8.01
N ALA A 98 11.90 -12.23 9.09
CA ALA A 98 12.17 -12.90 10.34
C ALA A 98 11.94 -14.41 10.23
N ALA A 99 10.84 -14.82 9.60
CA ALA A 99 10.54 -16.23 9.39
C ALA A 99 11.56 -16.88 8.46
N LEU A 100 12.00 -16.16 7.43
CA LEU A 100 13.05 -16.64 6.53
C LEU A 100 14.37 -16.83 7.29
N SER A 101 14.74 -15.89 8.14
CA SER A 101 15.93 -16.01 8.98
C SER A 101 15.87 -17.23 9.88
N ASP A 102 14.72 -17.52 10.47
CA ASP A 102 14.54 -18.69 11.32
C ASP A 102 14.65 -19.98 10.51
N LYS A 103 14.17 -20.01 9.29
CA LYS A 103 14.28 -21.17 8.41
C LYS A 103 15.71 -21.44 7.98
N LEU A 104 16.54 -20.42 7.93
CA LEU A 104 17.94 -20.53 7.53
C LEU A 104 18.86 -20.92 8.70
N LYS A 105 18.35 -20.93 9.90
CA LYS A 105 19.08 -21.39 11.08
C LYS A 105 18.99 -22.90 11.19
#